data_0215b3b9e86fd2e8dba5824d97c9aac8
#
_entry.id   0215b3b9e86fd2e8dba5824d97c9aac8
#
_cell.length_a   1.000
_cell.length_b   1.000
_cell.length_c   1.000
_cell.angle_alpha   90.00
_cell.angle_beta   90.00
_cell.angle_gamma   90.00
#
_symmetry.space_group_name_H-M   'P 1'
#
loop_
_entity.id
_entity.type
_entity.pdbx_description
1 polymer ?
#
loop_
_entity_poly.entity_id
_entity_poly.type
_entity_poly.pdbx_seq_one_letter_code
_entity_poly.pdbx_strand_id
1 'polypeptide(L)' 'MSDFTVEIECEIDGRWIGEVVDLPGVLAYGASRDEAVAKAKALAFRVLADRIERGITVADL' A
#
# COMPACT_ATOMS: atom_id res chain seq x y z
N MET A 1 11.99 2.07 10.69
CA MET A 1 10.67 2.11 10.03
C MET A 1 10.12 0.70 9.92
N SER A 2 8.88 0.52 10.30
CA SER A 2 8.23 -0.77 10.21
C SER A 2 7.89 -1.13 8.78
N ASP A 3 7.91 -2.42 8.45
CA ASP A 3 7.38 -2.90 7.20
C ASP A 3 5.86 -2.83 7.21
N PHE A 4 5.28 -2.70 6.03
CA PHE A 4 3.83 -2.75 5.87
C PHE A 4 3.37 -4.20 5.68
N THR A 5 2.22 -4.52 6.24
CA THR A 5 1.54 -5.77 5.94
C THR A 5 0.67 -5.55 4.71
N VAL A 6 0.91 -6.34 3.66
CA VAL A 6 0.16 -6.24 2.42
C VAL A 6 -0.63 -7.53 2.21
N GLU A 7 -1.94 -7.40 2.14
CA GLU A 7 -2.82 -8.52 1.78
C GLU A 7 -2.98 -8.55 0.27
N ILE A 8 -2.84 -9.75 -0.31
CA ILE A 8 -2.83 -9.93 -1.76
C ILE A 8 -3.97 -10.86 -2.16
N GLU A 9 -4.65 -10.49 -3.22
CA GLU A 9 -5.73 -11.29 -3.78
C GLU A 9 -5.69 -11.23 -5.30
N CYS A 10 -5.95 -12.37 -5.95
CA CYS A 10 -6.07 -12.41 -7.40
C CYS A 10 -7.53 -12.27 -7.77
N GLU A 11 -7.84 -11.29 -8.60
CA GLU A 11 -9.21 -11.07 -9.08
C GLU A 11 -9.58 -12.07 -10.17
N ILE A 12 -10.88 -12.22 -10.41
CA ILE A 12 -11.39 -13.14 -11.41
C ILE A 12 -10.83 -12.85 -12.81
N ASP A 13 -10.60 -11.58 -13.11
CA ASP A 13 -10.09 -11.16 -14.42
C ASP A 13 -8.56 -11.28 -14.54
N GLY A 14 -7.90 -11.84 -13.55
CA GLY A 14 -6.46 -12.07 -13.57
C GLY A 14 -5.62 -10.93 -13.00
N ARG A 15 -6.22 -9.81 -12.65
CA ARG A 15 -5.49 -8.73 -11.98
C ARG A 15 -5.23 -9.11 -10.53
N TRP A 16 -4.15 -8.59 -9.99
CA TRP A 16 -3.83 -8.73 -8.57
C TRP A 16 -4.11 -7.44 -7.84
N ILE A 17 -4.62 -7.53 -6.64
CA ILE A 17 -4.82 -6.37 -5.78
C ILE A 17 -3.99 -6.56 -4.51
N GLY A 18 -3.28 -5.49 -4.14
CA GLY A 18 -2.56 -5.45 -2.86
C GLY A 18 -3.15 -4.35 -1.99
N GLU A 19 -3.49 -4.68 -0.76
CA GLU A 19 -4.01 -3.72 0.21
C GLU A 19 -3.05 -3.62 1.39
N VAL A 20 -2.70 -2.39 1.77
CA VAL A 20 -1.86 -2.15 2.93
C VAL A 20 -2.76 -2.11 4.16
N VAL A 21 -2.68 -3.17 4.98
CA VAL A 21 -3.56 -3.34 6.13
C VAL A 21 -3.40 -2.20 7.14
N ASP A 22 -2.18 -1.71 7.29
CA ASP A 22 -1.84 -0.66 8.26
C ASP A 22 -2.42 0.72 7.89
N LEU A 23 -2.81 0.90 6.64
CA LEU A 23 -3.31 2.17 6.11
C LEU A 23 -4.60 1.93 5.35
N PRO A 24 -5.76 1.97 6.02
CA PRO A 24 -7.04 1.71 5.35
C PRO A 24 -7.23 2.60 4.12
N GLY A 25 -7.69 1.99 3.03
CA GLY A 25 -7.90 2.68 1.77
C GLY A 25 -6.68 2.74 0.86
N VAL A 26 -5.53 2.31 1.32
CA VAL A 26 -4.33 2.25 0.49
C VAL A 26 -4.24 0.88 -0.17
N LEU A 27 -4.58 0.84 -1.45
CA LEU A 27 -4.53 -0.37 -2.24
C LEU A 27 -4.10 -0.05 -3.67
N ALA A 28 -3.59 -1.06 -4.37
CA ALA A 28 -3.17 -0.91 -5.75
C ALA A 28 -3.34 -2.22 -6.52
N TYR A 29 -3.53 -2.09 -7.82
CA TYR A 29 -3.62 -3.23 -8.71
C TYR A 29 -2.33 -3.45 -9.45
N GLY A 30 -2.08 -4.69 -9.85
CA GLY A 30 -0.95 -5.05 -10.69
C GLY A 30 -1.29 -6.21 -11.59
N ALA A 31 -0.51 -6.37 -12.65
CA ALA A 31 -0.63 -7.50 -13.57
C ALA A 31 -0.04 -8.79 -12.96
N SER A 32 0.76 -8.66 -11.91
CA SER A 32 1.33 -9.77 -11.17
C SER A 32 1.23 -9.48 -9.68
N ARG A 33 1.43 -10.53 -8.89
CA ARG A 33 1.47 -10.42 -7.43
C ARG A 33 2.55 -9.42 -6.99
N ASP A 34 3.75 -9.57 -7.53
CA ASP A 34 4.87 -8.72 -7.14
C ASP A 34 4.65 -7.25 -7.52
N GLU A 35 4.03 -7.02 -8.68
CA GLU A 35 3.69 -5.66 -9.10
C GLU A 35 2.66 -5.02 -8.16
N ALA A 36 1.63 -5.77 -7.79
CA ALA A 36 0.61 -5.26 -6.87
C ALA A 36 1.22 -4.91 -5.51
N VAL A 37 2.10 -5.76 -4.99
CA VAL A 37 2.81 -5.51 -3.73
C VAL A 37 3.65 -4.24 -3.83
N ALA A 38 4.45 -4.12 -4.89
CA ALA A 38 5.34 -2.97 -5.07
C ALA A 38 4.55 -1.67 -5.19
N LYS A 39 3.48 -1.68 -5.97
CA LYS A 39 2.64 -0.50 -6.14
C LYS A 39 1.91 -0.10 -4.86
N ALA A 40 1.41 -1.08 -4.10
CA ALA A 40 0.75 -0.81 -2.83
C ALA A 40 1.72 -0.19 -1.82
N LYS A 41 2.93 -0.72 -1.71
CA LYS A 41 3.96 -0.16 -0.83
C LYS A 41 4.38 1.23 -1.25
N ALA A 42 4.58 1.46 -2.55
CA ALA A 42 4.92 2.78 -3.05
C ALA A 42 3.84 3.81 -2.73
N LEU A 43 2.57 3.42 -2.90
CA LEU A 43 1.45 4.28 -2.55
C LEU A 43 1.41 4.57 -1.05
N ALA A 44 1.69 3.58 -0.22
CA ALA A 44 1.75 3.75 1.23
C ALA A 44 2.78 4.80 1.62
N PHE A 45 3.98 4.75 1.04
CA PHE A 45 5.02 5.75 1.32
C PHE A 45 4.61 7.15 0.86
N ARG A 46 3.94 7.27 -0.28
CA ARG A 46 3.45 8.56 -0.76
C ARG A 46 2.39 9.14 0.19
N VAL A 47 1.48 8.30 0.66
CA VAL A 47 0.44 8.72 1.61
C VAL A 47 1.07 9.19 2.91
N LEU A 48 2.05 8.46 3.43
CA LEU A 48 2.74 8.84 4.65
C LEU A 48 3.53 10.12 4.47
N ALA A 49 4.22 10.27 3.35
CA ALA A 49 4.96 11.50 3.04
C ALA A 49 4.02 12.71 3.00
N ASP A 50 2.86 12.57 2.35
CA ASP A 50 1.86 13.62 2.30
C ASP A 50 1.36 14.00 3.68
N ARG A 51 1.08 13.01 4.54
CA ARG A 51 0.63 13.27 5.91
C ARG A 51 1.68 14.01 6.73
N ILE A 52 2.95 13.61 6.59
CA ILE A 52 4.05 14.27 7.28
C ILE A 52 4.17 15.73 6.83
N GLU A 53 4.09 15.98 5.54
CA GLU A 53 4.17 17.34 4.97
C GLU A 53 3.04 18.22 5.47
N ARG A 54 1.87 17.66 5.72
CA ARG A 54 0.72 18.37 6.26
C ARG A 54 0.76 18.54 7.78
N GLY A 55 1.79 18.03 8.43
CA GLY A 55 1.94 18.10 9.88
C GLY A 55 1.07 17.11 10.64
N ILE A 56 0.55 16.07 9.97
CA ILE A 56 -0.22 15.03 10.63
C ILE A 56 0.74 14.04 11.30
N THR A 57 0.47 13.71 12.56
CA THR A 57 1.29 12.74 13.28
C THR A 57 1.14 11.35 12.66
N VAL A 58 2.28 10.72 12.38
CA VAL A 58 2.33 9.35 11.85
C VAL A 58 3.12 8.51 12.83
N ALA A 59 2.48 7.45 13.36
CA ALA A 59 3.12 6.54 14.29
C ALA A 59 4.08 5.61 13.53
N ASP A 60 5.12 5.15 14.23
CA ASP A 60 6.04 4.11 13.74
C ASP A 60 6.84 4.49 12.49
N LEU A 61 7.13 5.75 12.32
CA LEU A 61 8.06 6.17 11.27
C LEU A 61 9.46 6.41 11.80
#